data_027f4380e1ea75b9315bb5e0fe45088f
#
_entry.id   027f4380e1ea75b9315bb5e0fe45088f
#
_cell.length_a   1.000
_cell.length_b   1.000
_cell.length_c   1.000
_cell.angle_alpha   90.00
_cell.angle_beta   90.00
_cell.angle_gamma   90.00
#
_symmetry.space_group_name_H-M   'P 1'
#
loop_
_entity.id
_entity.type
_entity.pdbx_description
1 polymer ?
#
loop_
_entity_poly.entity_id
_entity_poly.type
_entity_poly.pdbx_seq_one_letter_code
_entity_poly.pdbx_strand_id
1 'polypeptide(L)'
;VHLSADGKVLFMPEEDGFRVCVEWLHSLCQEGLLDVESLTQGSNLWAAKVNQQKAGYFTYWRLKNTALSDDIAADYAVMLPVHAEGYEASLARTEDAIEFGAALTIQNHDIPSSLRWLDAQFETENMLVAQNGKIGDTLILRGDGRYEVTYVPAGNELYKTVPIICGQFFAPASYYASVYVPAAHRQEKSAYCALYDESGVLEEVPYTLLINTVPITSEESARIQQLYTSLKSAVNAYLVEFVTRGVTDERFADFLAELNSIGTQEYVLLYQTAYDRYMKGLSEQ
;
A
#
# COMPACT_ATOMS: atom_id res chain seq x y z
N VAL A 1 13.27 -2.70 0.46
CA VAL A 1 13.91 -3.89 -0.15
C VAL A 1 12.89 -4.68 -0.94
N HIS A 2 13.34 -5.48 -1.90
CA HIS A 2 12.54 -6.45 -2.66
C HIS A 2 13.38 -7.71 -2.93
N LEU A 3 12.71 -8.76 -3.40
CA LEU A 3 13.37 -10.01 -3.79
C LEU A 3 13.52 -10.06 -5.30
N SER A 4 14.71 -10.40 -5.76
CA SER A 4 14.94 -10.81 -7.16
C SER A 4 14.41 -12.22 -7.41
N ALA A 5 14.26 -12.58 -8.68
CA ALA A 5 13.77 -13.90 -9.08
C ALA A 5 14.66 -15.06 -8.60
N ASP A 6 15.94 -14.81 -8.34
CA ASP A 6 16.91 -15.77 -7.81
C ASP A 6 17.00 -15.78 -6.26
N GLY A 7 16.08 -15.08 -5.59
CA GLY A 7 15.96 -15.08 -4.13
C GLY A 7 16.95 -14.17 -3.41
N LYS A 8 17.52 -13.20 -4.11
CA LYS A 8 18.38 -12.19 -3.47
C LYS A 8 17.56 -10.99 -3.01
N VAL A 9 17.84 -10.53 -1.82
CA VAL A 9 17.30 -9.27 -1.30
C VAL A 9 18.11 -8.11 -1.90
N LEU A 10 17.39 -7.19 -2.54
CA LEU A 10 17.93 -6.01 -3.17
C LEU A 10 17.39 -4.75 -2.50
N PHE A 11 18.15 -3.67 -2.54
CA PHE A 11 17.73 -2.35 -2.06
C PHE A 11 17.51 -1.42 -3.25
N MET A 12 16.25 -1.21 -3.61
CA MET A 12 15.83 -0.49 -4.82
C MET A 12 16.57 0.83 -5.09
N PRO A 13 16.90 1.69 -4.09
CA PRO A 13 17.67 2.90 -4.36
C PRO A 13 19.11 2.70 -4.90
N GLU A 14 19.66 1.49 -4.81
CA GLU A 14 20.99 1.13 -5.35
C GLU A 14 20.90 0.51 -6.75
N GLU A 15 19.68 0.28 -7.27
CA GLU A 15 19.44 -0.32 -8.58
C GLU A 15 19.49 0.75 -9.69
N ASP A 16 19.94 0.35 -10.89
CA ASP A 16 19.99 1.23 -12.06
C ASP A 16 18.63 1.85 -12.39
N GLY A 17 17.55 1.10 -12.18
CA GLY A 17 16.17 1.56 -12.38
C GLY A 17 15.79 2.75 -11.51
N PHE A 18 16.37 2.89 -10.30
CA PHE A 18 16.12 4.05 -9.46
C PHE A 18 16.68 5.33 -10.09
N ARG A 19 17.89 5.27 -10.63
CA ARG A 19 18.52 6.40 -11.32
C ARG A 19 17.66 6.82 -12.54
N VAL A 20 17.29 5.87 -13.38
CA VAL A 20 16.42 6.12 -14.54
C VAL A 20 15.10 6.79 -14.12
N CYS A 21 14.48 6.30 -13.05
CA CYS A 21 13.23 6.85 -12.52
C CYS A 21 13.39 8.31 -12.08
N VAL A 22 14.43 8.65 -11.30
CA VAL A 22 14.61 10.01 -10.81
C VAL A 22 15.03 10.98 -11.91
N GLU A 23 15.78 10.53 -12.93
CA GLU A 23 16.09 11.32 -14.13
C GLU A 23 14.83 11.64 -14.95
N TRP A 24 13.94 10.66 -15.10
CA TRP A 24 12.64 10.87 -15.74
C TRP A 24 11.75 11.83 -14.94
N LEU A 25 11.66 11.67 -13.61
CA LEU A 25 10.91 12.60 -12.75
C LEU A 25 11.49 14.02 -12.82
N HIS A 26 12.81 14.16 -12.94
CA HIS A 26 13.46 15.44 -13.16
C HIS A 26 13.02 16.06 -14.48
N SER A 27 12.96 15.31 -15.57
CA SER A 27 12.48 15.82 -16.86
C SER A 27 11.05 16.35 -16.77
N LEU A 28 10.15 15.62 -16.09
CA LEU A 28 8.78 16.08 -15.84
C LEU A 28 8.73 17.35 -14.99
N CYS A 29 9.65 17.46 -14.01
CA CYS A 29 9.79 18.68 -13.21
C CYS A 29 10.21 19.87 -14.06
N GLN A 30 11.20 19.71 -14.95
CA GLN A 30 11.67 20.77 -15.86
C GLN A 30 10.60 21.21 -16.86
N GLU A 31 9.75 20.30 -17.30
CA GLU A 31 8.62 20.57 -18.18
C GLU A 31 7.41 21.18 -17.46
N GLY A 32 7.46 21.30 -16.13
CA GLY A 32 6.34 21.79 -15.32
C GLY A 32 5.15 20.82 -15.24
N LEU A 33 5.37 19.55 -15.55
CA LEU A 33 4.36 18.50 -15.53
C LEU A 33 4.26 17.81 -14.16
N LEU A 34 5.34 17.83 -13.37
CA LEU A 34 5.35 17.27 -12.02
C LEU A 34 5.02 18.37 -11.00
N ASP A 35 4.01 18.13 -10.18
CA ASP A 35 3.76 18.95 -8.98
C ASP A 35 4.87 18.67 -7.95
N VAL A 36 5.84 19.59 -7.87
CA VAL A 36 7.00 19.47 -6.98
C VAL A 36 6.60 19.36 -5.51
N GLU A 37 5.47 19.97 -5.11
CA GLU A 37 4.97 19.84 -3.74
C GLU A 37 4.53 18.39 -3.43
N SER A 38 4.27 17.56 -4.46
CA SER A 38 3.92 16.15 -4.30
C SER A 38 5.01 15.36 -3.56
N LEU A 39 6.27 15.79 -3.60
CA LEU A 39 7.39 15.16 -2.92
C LEU A 39 7.34 15.33 -1.39
N THR A 40 6.59 16.32 -0.88
CA THR A 40 6.58 16.67 0.54
C THR A 40 5.18 16.96 1.11
N GLN A 41 4.17 17.08 0.25
CA GLN A 41 2.80 17.41 0.68
C GLN A 41 2.14 16.28 1.44
N GLY A 42 1.27 16.65 2.38
CA GLY A 42 0.39 15.70 3.05
C GLY A 42 -0.84 15.34 2.21
N SER A 43 -1.50 14.24 2.57
CA SER A 43 -2.69 13.71 1.88
C SER A 43 -3.83 14.71 1.74
N ASN A 44 -4.05 15.60 2.72
CA ASN A 44 -5.10 16.62 2.65
C ASN A 44 -4.86 17.64 1.54
N LEU A 45 -3.61 18.09 1.37
CA LEU A 45 -3.26 19.04 0.31
C LEU A 45 -3.38 18.37 -1.07
N TRP A 46 -2.91 17.13 -1.19
CA TRP A 46 -3.09 16.33 -2.38
C TRP A 46 -4.58 16.20 -2.76
N ALA A 47 -5.45 15.81 -1.81
CA ALA A 47 -6.88 15.68 -2.03
C ALA A 47 -7.52 16.99 -2.49
N ALA A 48 -7.12 18.11 -1.88
CA ALA A 48 -7.60 19.43 -2.28
C ALA A 48 -7.22 19.77 -3.72
N LYS A 49 -6.00 19.44 -4.17
CA LYS A 49 -5.55 19.65 -5.55
C LYS A 49 -6.31 18.78 -6.55
N VAL A 50 -6.54 17.51 -6.23
CA VAL A 50 -7.34 16.60 -7.06
C VAL A 50 -8.77 17.12 -7.19
N ASN A 51 -9.41 17.49 -6.08
CA ASN A 51 -10.77 18.06 -6.09
C ASN A 51 -10.88 19.39 -6.85
N GLN A 52 -9.79 20.15 -6.95
CA GLN A 52 -9.71 21.37 -7.77
C GLN A 52 -9.32 21.10 -9.23
N GLN A 53 -9.26 19.82 -9.65
CA GLN A 53 -8.88 19.41 -11.01
C GLN A 53 -7.48 19.93 -11.42
N LYS A 54 -6.57 20.07 -10.46
CA LYS A 54 -5.18 20.51 -10.71
C LYS A 54 -4.24 19.36 -11.04
N ALA A 55 -4.68 18.10 -10.89
CA ALA A 55 -3.92 16.91 -11.19
C ALA A 55 -4.54 16.22 -12.41
N GLY A 56 -3.85 16.20 -13.54
CA GLY A 56 -4.25 15.45 -14.72
C GLY A 56 -3.97 13.94 -14.59
N TYR A 57 -2.98 13.58 -13.77
CA TYR A 57 -2.62 12.20 -13.43
C TYR A 57 -2.27 12.11 -11.95
N PHE A 58 -2.69 11.01 -11.33
CA PHE A 58 -2.28 10.66 -9.96
C PHE A 58 -2.44 9.16 -9.72
N THR A 59 -1.73 8.63 -8.74
CA THR A 59 -1.87 7.24 -8.29
C THR A 59 -2.67 7.18 -7.00
N TYR A 60 -3.65 6.27 -6.94
CA TYR A 60 -4.45 6.06 -5.74
C TYR A 60 -5.09 4.65 -5.74
N TRP A 61 -5.67 4.25 -4.62
CA TRP A 61 -6.32 2.94 -4.49
C TRP A 61 -7.48 2.74 -5.48
N ARG A 62 -8.28 3.77 -5.67
CA ARG A 62 -9.39 3.84 -6.61
C ARG A 62 -10.00 5.24 -6.59
N LEU A 63 -10.61 5.61 -7.70
CA LEU A 63 -11.16 6.95 -7.90
C LEU A 63 -12.23 7.31 -6.85
N LYS A 64 -13.12 6.38 -6.54
CA LYS A 64 -14.20 6.57 -5.53
C LYS A 64 -13.69 6.80 -4.09
N ASN A 65 -12.43 6.54 -3.83
CA ASN A 65 -11.82 6.84 -2.53
C ASN A 65 -11.25 8.26 -2.44
N THR A 66 -11.26 9.02 -3.54
CA THR A 66 -10.67 10.36 -3.61
C THR A 66 -11.60 11.48 -3.14
N ALA A 67 -12.81 11.19 -2.69
CA ALA A 67 -13.84 12.17 -2.36
C ALA A 67 -14.23 13.14 -3.50
N LEU A 68 -13.88 12.81 -4.75
CA LEU A 68 -14.34 13.54 -5.93
C LEU A 68 -15.85 13.41 -6.08
N SER A 69 -16.49 14.50 -6.55
CA SER A 69 -17.88 14.39 -7.01
C SER A 69 -17.97 13.44 -8.22
N ASP A 70 -19.15 12.83 -8.41
CA ASP A 70 -19.34 11.88 -9.52
C ASP A 70 -19.08 12.53 -10.88
N ASP A 71 -19.41 13.82 -11.04
CA ASP A 71 -19.19 14.58 -12.28
C ASP A 71 -17.70 14.72 -12.58
N ILE A 72 -16.88 15.09 -11.57
CA ILE A 72 -15.42 15.21 -11.72
C ILE A 72 -14.79 13.84 -11.91
N ALA A 73 -15.28 12.84 -11.18
CA ALA A 73 -14.75 11.47 -11.29
C ALA A 73 -14.97 10.87 -12.68
N ALA A 74 -16.04 11.25 -13.39
CA ALA A 74 -16.33 10.80 -14.75
C ALA A 74 -15.30 11.28 -15.79
N ASP A 75 -14.56 12.36 -15.50
CA ASP A 75 -13.53 12.90 -16.39
C ASP A 75 -12.19 12.15 -16.29
N TYR A 76 -12.03 11.26 -15.30
CA TYR A 76 -10.81 10.49 -15.12
C TYR A 76 -10.96 9.05 -15.64
N ALA A 77 -9.94 8.57 -16.31
CA ALA A 77 -9.82 7.18 -16.74
C ALA A 77 -8.64 6.50 -16.07
N VAL A 78 -8.76 5.18 -15.84
CA VAL A 78 -7.63 4.37 -15.37
C VAL A 78 -6.67 4.15 -16.53
N MET A 79 -5.39 4.36 -16.27
CA MET A 79 -4.32 4.04 -17.21
C MET A 79 -3.47 2.87 -16.69
N LEU A 80 -2.89 2.14 -17.63
CA LEU A 80 -1.86 1.15 -17.33
C LEU A 80 -0.59 1.84 -16.82
N PRO A 81 0.27 1.11 -16.07
CA PRO A 81 1.55 1.65 -15.63
C PRO A 81 2.38 2.15 -16.80
N VAL A 82 2.98 3.32 -16.62
CA VAL A 82 3.98 3.84 -17.55
C VAL A 82 5.33 3.19 -17.27
N HIS A 83 6.13 3.01 -18.30
CA HIS A 83 7.46 2.44 -18.19
C HIS A 83 8.45 3.14 -19.12
N ALA A 84 9.73 3.10 -18.77
CA ALA A 84 10.79 3.60 -19.63
C ALA A 84 11.09 2.63 -20.79
N GLU A 85 11.72 3.13 -21.84
CA GLU A 85 12.20 2.28 -22.95
C GLU A 85 13.19 1.23 -22.43
N GLY A 86 12.99 -0.02 -22.81
CA GLY A 86 13.81 -1.17 -22.37
C GLY A 86 13.35 -1.80 -21.05
N TYR A 87 12.31 -1.27 -20.42
CA TYR A 87 11.67 -1.86 -19.23
C TYR A 87 10.25 -2.29 -19.59
N GLU A 88 9.80 -3.39 -19.02
CA GLU A 88 8.41 -3.85 -19.15
C GLU A 88 7.57 -3.27 -18.01
N ALA A 89 6.34 -2.88 -18.32
CA ALA A 89 5.38 -2.52 -17.29
C ALA A 89 4.97 -3.78 -16.53
N SER A 90 5.24 -3.84 -15.23
CA SER A 90 4.86 -4.97 -14.38
C SER A 90 4.30 -4.46 -13.06
N LEU A 91 3.23 -5.11 -12.60
CA LEU A 91 2.67 -4.94 -11.27
C LEU A 91 2.58 -6.30 -10.60
N ALA A 92 3.17 -6.42 -9.44
CA ALA A 92 3.09 -7.63 -8.65
C ALA A 92 1.63 -7.88 -8.20
N ARG A 93 1.11 -9.06 -8.51
CA ARG A 93 -0.15 -9.60 -7.98
C ARG A 93 0.19 -10.74 -7.04
N THR A 94 -0.26 -10.64 -5.80
CA THR A 94 -0.11 -11.73 -4.83
C THR A 94 -1.35 -12.59 -4.83
N GLU A 95 -1.17 -13.90 -4.67
CA GLU A 95 -2.27 -14.78 -4.34
C GLU A 95 -2.88 -14.38 -2.98
N ASP A 96 -4.15 -14.78 -2.76
CA ASP A 96 -4.87 -14.47 -1.53
C ASP A 96 -4.06 -14.90 -0.30
N ALA A 97 -3.57 -13.94 0.43
CA ALA A 97 -2.78 -14.13 1.63
C ALA A 97 -3.49 -13.50 2.83
N ILE A 98 -3.35 -14.10 3.98
CA ILE A 98 -3.78 -13.50 5.24
C ILE A 98 -2.72 -12.46 5.62
N GLU A 99 -2.99 -11.19 5.33
CA GLU A 99 -2.07 -10.10 5.65
C GLU A 99 -2.11 -9.71 7.12
N PHE A 100 -3.26 -9.91 7.78
CA PHE A 100 -3.49 -9.51 9.16
C PHE A 100 -4.01 -10.68 9.97
N GLY A 101 -3.57 -10.75 11.21
CA GLY A 101 -3.98 -11.76 12.16
C GLY A 101 -4.04 -11.22 13.57
N ALA A 102 -4.57 -12.00 14.49
CA ALA A 102 -4.52 -11.74 15.92
C ALA A 102 -3.54 -12.68 16.59
N ALA A 103 -2.78 -12.18 17.56
CA ALA A 103 -1.89 -12.98 18.38
C ALA A 103 -2.24 -12.86 19.87
N LEU A 104 -2.28 -13.97 20.56
CA LEU A 104 -2.40 -13.99 22.01
C LEU A 104 -0.99 -13.97 22.61
N THR A 105 -0.74 -13.02 23.50
CA THR A 105 0.56 -12.91 24.16
C THR A 105 0.67 -13.90 25.31
N ILE A 106 1.90 -14.20 25.73
CA ILE A 106 2.18 -15.02 26.91
C ILE A 106 1.61 -14.43 28.21
N GLN A 107 1.31 -13.14 28.23
CA GLN A 107 0.71 -12.45 29.36
C GLN A 107 -0.82 -12.62 29.43
N ASN A 108 -1.41 -13.28 28.45
CA ASN A 108 -2.86 -13.54 28.45
C ASN A 108 -3.19 -14.61 29.48
N HIS A 109 -3.95 -14.24 30.50
CA HIS A 109 -4.35 -15.13 31.61
C HIS A 109 -5.71 -15.81 31.36
N ASP A 110 -6.47 -15.44 30.33
CA ASP A 110 -7.77 -16.03 29.98
C ASP A 110 -7.87 -16.26 28.45
N ILE A 111 -7.13 -17.24 28.00
CA ILE A 111 -7.11 -17.67 26.59
C ILE A 111 -8.51 -18.01 26.07
N PRO A 112 -9.35 -18.79 26.80
CA PRO A 112 -10.69 -19.13 26.32
C PRO A 112 -11.60 -17.92 26.07
N SER A 113 -11.55 -16.91 26.94
CA SER A 113 -12.34 -15.68 26.73
C SER A 113 -11.81 -14.85 25.57
N SER A 114 -10.49 -14.79 25.42
CA SER A 114 -9.86 -14.08 24.29
C SER A 114 -10.19 -14.76 22.94
N LEU A 115 -10.17 -16.08 22.89
CA LEU A 115 -10.56 -16.82 21.69
C LEU A 115 -12.04 -16.62 21.35
N ARG A 116 -12.95 -16.67 22.35
CA ARG A 116 -14.37 -16.34 22.12
C ARG A 116 -14.59 -14.92 21.63
N TRP A 117 -13.81 -13.98 22.15
CA TRP A 117 -13.89 -12.59 21.67
C TRP A 117 -13.39 -12.46 20.21
N LEU A 118 -12.29 -13.13 19.84
CA LEU A 118 -11.80 -13.16 18.48
C LEU A 118 -12.80 -13.85 17.54
N ASP A 119 -13.37 -14.98 17.95
CA ASP A 119 -14.36 -15.72 17.16
C ASP A 119 -15.62 -14.87 16.92
N ALA A 120 -16.07 -14.11 17.91
CA ALA A 120 -17.20 -13.21 17.79
C ALA A 120 -16.97 -12.10 16.75
N GLN A 121 -15.71 -11.77 16.40
CA GLN A 121 -15.42 -10.80 15.34
C GLN A 121 -15.79 -11.31 13.94
N PHE A 122 -15.95 -12.62 13.76
CA PHE A 122 -16.39 -13.23 12.49
C PHE A 122 -17.91 -13.28 12.34
N GLU A 123 -18.67 -12.93 13.38
CA GLU A 123 -20.12 -12.71 13.27
C GLU A 123 -20.40 -11.52 12.35
N THR A 124 -21.25 -11.72 11.34
CA THR A 124 -21.49 -10.71 10.29
C THR A 124 -21.92 -9.36 10.86
N GLU A 125 -22.80 -9.35 11.87
CA GLU A 125 -23.29 -8.12 12.50
C GLU A 125 -22.16 -7.40 13.25
N ASN A 126 -21.32 -8.13 13.99
CA ASN A 126 -20.18 -7.55 14.71
C ASN A 126 -19.17 -6.93 13.76
N MET A 127 -18.88 -7.60 12.64
CA MET A 127 -18.01 -7.07 11.60
C MET A 127 -18.56 -5.79 10.98
N LEU A 128 -19.86 -5.78 10.65
CA LEU A 128 -20.53 -4.63 10.07
C LEU A 128 -20.47 -3.42 11.00
N VAL A 129 -20.78 -3.63 12.27
CA VAL A 129 -20.76 -2.58 13.29
C VAL A 129 -19.36 -2.08 13.58
N ALA A 130 -18.39 -2.98 13.70
CA ALA A 130 -16.98 -2.62 13.94
C ALA A 130 -16.41 -1.71 12.83
N GLN A 131 -16.76 -2.00 11.58
CA GLN A 131 -16.21 -1.28 10.42
C GLN A 131 -17.01 -0.03 10.04
N ASN A 132 -18.34 -0.07 10.22
CA ASN A 132 -19.21 0.94 9.62
C ASN A 132 -20.07 1.68 10.65
N GLY A 133 -19.94 1.37 11.94
CA GLY A 133 -20.69 2.00 13.01
C GLY A 133 -22.04 1.32 13.29
N LYS A 134 -22.97 2.06 13.87
CA LYS A 134 -24.17 1.51 14.51
C LYS A 134 -25.30 1.20 13.49
N ILE A 135 -25.92 0.04 13.65
CA ILE A 135 -27.16 -0.32 12.93
C ILE A 135 -28.30 0.64 13.32
N GLY A 136 -29.01 1.13 12.31
CA GLY A 136 -30.07 2.13 12.47
C GLY A 136 -29.56 3.58 12.50
N ASP A 137 -28.24 3.78 12.40
CA ASP A 137 -27.59 5.09 12.33
C ASP A 137 -26.73 5.18 11.06
N THR A 138 -25.51 4.63 11.09
CA THR A 138 -24.62 4.60 9.93
C THR A 138 -24.79 3.37 9.03
N LEU A 139 -25.45 2.34 9.52
CA LEU A 139 -25.82 1.12 8.81
C LEU A 139 -27.33 0.97 8.74
N ILE A 140 -27.89 1.05 7.55
CA ILE A 140 -29.34 0.88 7.32
C ILE A 140 -29.60 -0.43 6.61
N LEU A 141 -30.43 -1.30 7.21
CA LEU A 141 -30.87 -2.54 6.58
C LEU A 141 -31.82 -2.24 5.42
N ARG A 142 -31.48 -2.73 4.25
CA ARG A 142 -32.28 -2.61 3.02
C ARG A 142 -33.30 -3.75 2.90
N GLY A 143 -34.31 -3.55 2.07
CA GLY A 143 -35.30 -4.57 1.78
C GLY A 143 -34.76 -5.84 1.10
N ASP A 144 -33.55 -5.82 0.58
CA ASP A 144 -32.85 -6.97 -0.01
C ASP A 144 -31.96 -7.73 1.01
N GLY A 145 -32.03 -7.38 2.29
CA GLY A 145 -31.29 -8.02 3.37
C GLY A 145 -29.84 -7.57 3.49
N ARG A 146 -29.39 -6.62 2.68
CA ARG A 146 -28.02 -6.05 2.77
C ARG A 146 -28.04 -4.74 3.56
N TYR A 147 -26.88 -4.38 4.12
CA TYR A 147 -26.69 -3.13 4.84
C TYR A 147 -26.09 -2.06 3.95
N GLU A 148 -26.72 -0.91 3.90
CA GLU A 148 -26.20 0.28 3.25
C GLU A 148 -25.46 1.15 4.27
N VAL A 149 -24.23 1.54 3.93
CA VAL A 149 -23.44 2.48 4.73
C VAL A 149 -23.85 3.89 4.33
N THR A 150 -24.54 4.60 5.23
CA THR A 150 -25.11 5.94 4.98
C THR A 150 -24.18 7.07 5.43
N TYR A 151 -23.06 6.75 6.06
CA TYR A 151 -22.11 7.74 6.49
C TYR A 151 -21.52 8.46 5.27
N VAL A 152 -21.67 9.78 5.25
CA VAL A 152 -21.01 10.67 4.29
C VAL A 152 -19.98 11.48 5.05
N PRO A 153 -18.69 11.40 4.68
CA PRO A 153 -17.67 12.24 5.31
C PRO A 153 -18.02 13.72 5.18
N ALA A 154 -17.86 14.48 6.25
CA ALA A 154 -17.98 15.93 6.20
C ALA A 154 -16.70 16.52 5.57
N GLY A 155 -16.85 17.21 4.42
CA GLY A 155 -15.74 17.89 3.75
C GLY A 155 -14.82 16.97 2.93
N ASN A 156 -13.54 17.34 2.85
CA ASN A 156 -12.51 16.65 2.06
C ASN A 156 -11.83 15.48 2.81
N GLU A 157 -12.50 14.87 3.75
CA GLU A 157 -11.96 13.73 4.49
C GLU A 157 -11.81 12.52 3.56
N LEU A 158 -10.56 12.11 3.32
CA LEU A 158 -10.22 10.93 2.52
C LEU A 158 -10.66 9.61 3.18
N TYR A 159 -10.80 9.62 4.51
CA TYR A 159 -11.15 8.46 5.30
C TYR A 159 -12.42 8.73 6.10
N LYS A 160 -13.29 7.72 6.13
CA LYS A 160 -14.41 7.73 7.07
C LYS A 160 -13.86 7.75 8.49
N THR A 161 -14.15 8.80 9.22
CA THR A 161 -13.99 8.81 10.67
C THR A 161 -15.23 8.23 11.32
N VAL A 162 -15.56 6.99 11.02
CA VAL A 162 -16.51 6.24 11.84
C VAL A 162 -15.79 5.87 13.11
N PRO A 163 -16.36 6.08 14.29
CA PRO A 163 -15.77 5.59 15.53
C PRO A 163 -15.62 4.07 15.41
N ILE A 164 -14.38 3.60 15.25
CA ILE A 164 -14.08 2.17 15.24
C ILE A 164 -14.34 1.69 16.66
N ILE A 165 -15.37 0.86 16.81
CA ILE A 165 -15.81 0.39 18.12
C ILE A 165 -14.86 -0.66 18.69
N CYS A 166 -14.18 -1.42 17.80
CA CYS A 166 -13.12 -2.32 18.21
C CYS A 166 -11.91 -2.24 17.26
N GLY A 167 -10.71 -2.49 17.79
CA GLY A 167 -9.46 -2.39 17.05
C GLY A 167 -9.17 -3.56 16.10
N GLN A 168 -10.04 -4.57 16.04
CA GLN A 168 -9.88 -5.76 15.21
C GLN A 168 -11.02 -5.84 14.20
N PHE A 169 -10.68 -6.04 12.95
CA PHE A 169 -11.65 -6.19 11.87
C PHE A 169 -11.19 -7.28 10.90
N PHE A 170 -12.04 -8.28 10.74
CA PHE A 170 -11.86 -9.34 9.75
C PHE A 170 -12.95 -9.20 8.70
N ALA A 171 -12.59 -9.31 7.43
CA ALA A 171 -13.52 -9.11 6.32
C ALA A 171 -13.62 -10.36 5.41
N PRO A 172 -14.26 -11.44 5.87
CA PRO A 172 -14.52 -12.61 5.04
C PRO A 172 -15.54 -12.28 3.94
N ALA A 173 -15.71 -13.21 2.99
CA ALA A 173 -16.63 -13.05 1.88
C ALA A 173 -18.09 -12.74 2.34
N SER A 174 -18.51 -13.27 3.49
CA SER A 174 -19.82 -12.99 4.09
C SER A 174 -20.05 -11.52 4.43
N TYR A 175 -19.01 -10.82 4.91
CA TYR A 175 -19.07 -9.38 5.15
C TYR A 175 -19.37 -8.62 3.84
N TYR A 176 -18.59 -8.87 2.78
CA TYR A 176 -18.76 -8.19 1.51
C TYR A 176 -20.12 -8.51 0.85
N ALA A 177 -20.63 -9.73 1.05
CA ALA A 177 -21.96 -10.11 0.59
C ALA A 177 -23.06 -9.36 1.33
N SER A 178 -22.84 -9.00 2.59
CA SER A 178 -23.81 -8.31 3.46
C SER A 178 -23.83 -6.79 3.29
N VAL A 179 -22.80 -6.20 2.67
CA VAL A 179 -22.74 -4.75 2.42
C VAL A 179 -23.31 -4.44 1.04
N TYR A 180 -24.24 -3.49 0.99
CA TYR A 180 -24.71 -2.96 -0.27
C TYR A 180 -23.63 -2.07 -0.91
N VAL A 181 -23.27 -2.40 -2.12
CA VAL A 181 -22.38 -1.60 -2.96
C VAL A 181 -23.16 -1.19 -4.20
N PRO A 182 -23.30 0.11 -4.52
CA PRO A 182 -23.96 0.58 -5.72
C PRO A 182 -23.43 -0.12 -6.98
N ALA A 183 -24.30 -0.39 -7.95
CA ALA A 183 -23.94 -1.11 -9.18
C ALA A 183 -22.80 -0.41 -9.93
N ALA A 184 -22.82 0.92 -10.00
CA ALA A 184 -21.77 1.72 -10.63
C ALA A 184 -20.38 1.48 -10.00
N HIS A 185 -20.30 1.39 -8.67
CA HIS A 185 -19.03 1.12 -7.99
C HIS A 185 -18.50 -0.29 -8.23
N ARG A 186 -19.38 -1.29 -8.37
CA ARG A 186 -18.99 -2.66 -8.73
C ARG A 186 -18.50 -2.73 -10.17
N GLN A 187 -19.19 -2.06 -11.09
CA GLN A 187 -18.81 -1.99 -12.50
C GLN A 187 -17.45 -1.31 -12.69
N GLU A 188 -17.22 -0.20 -11.97
CA GLU A 188 -15.94 0.48 -11.96
C GLU A 188 -14.81 -0.46 -11.55
N LYS A 189 -14.92 -1.15 -10.40
CA LYS A 189 -13.91 -2.10 -9.94
C LYS A 189 -13.70 -3.22 -10.93
N SER A 190 -14.77 -3.79 -11.48
CA SER A 190 -14.67 -4.87 -12.47
C SER A 190 -13.97 -4.41 -13.75
N ALA A 191 -14.23 -3.17 -14.20
CA ALA A 191 -13.56 -2.61 -15.37
C ALA A 191 -12.06 -2.40 -15.14
N TYR A 192 -11.67 -1.95 -13.93
CA TYR A 192 -10.25 -1.81 -13.58
C TYR A 192 -9.53 -3.17 -13.53
N CYS A 193 -10.16 -4.16 -12.89
CA CYS A 193 -9.59 -5.51 -12.85
C CYS A 193 -9.43 -6.07 -14.26
N ALA A 194 -10.46 -5.97 -15.10
CA ALA A 194 -10.41 -6.46 -16.47
C ALA A 194 -9.31 -5.76 -17.29
N LEU A 195 -9.16 -4.43 -17.16
CA LEU A 195 -8.11 -3.68 -17.86
C LEU A 195 -6.72 -4.21 -17.52
N TYR A 196 -6.45 -4.45 -16.24
CA TYR A 196 -5.15 -4.96 -15.79
C TYR A 196 -4.95 -6.44 -16.16
N ASP A 197 -5.97 -7.28 -15.98
CA ASP A 197 -5.91 -8.70 -16.34
C ASP A 197 -5.70 -8.91 -17.85
N GLU A 198 -6.37 -8.13 -18.71
CA GLU A 198 -6.28 -8.21 -20.16
C GLU A 198 -4.98 -7.61 -20.72
N SER A 199 -4.38 -6.66 -20.01
CA SER A 199 -3.16 -5.98 -20.47
C SER A 199 -1.89 -6.82 -20.36
N GLY A 200 -1.91 -7.87 -19.53
CA GLY A 200 -0.71 -8.68 -19.25
C GLY A 200 0.34 -8.01 -18.36
N VAL A 201 0.02 -6.86 -17.74
CA VAL A 201 0.96 -6.16 -16.82
C VAL A 201 1.01 -6.77 -15.42
N LEU A 202 0.08 -7.69 -15.10
CA LEU A 202 0.06 -8.35 -13.80
C LEU A 202 0.99 -9.55 -13.81
N GLU A 203 1.99 -9.51 -12.95
CA GLU A 203 2.88 -10.62 -12.67
C GLU A 203 2.46 -11.29 -11.36
N GLU A 204 2.13 -12.58 -11.43
CA GLU A 204 1.85 -13.36 -10.23
C GLU A 204 3.15 -13.62 -9.48
N VAL A 205 3.25 -13.01 -8.32
CA VAL A 205 4.40 -13.15 -7.43
C VAL A 205 3.99 -14.07 -6.28
N PRO A 206 4.65 -15.22 -6.09
CA PRO A 206 4.40 -16.08 -4.94
C PRO A 206 4.53 -15.27 -3.65
N TYR A 207 3.62 -15.49 -2.70
CA TYR A 207 3.63 -14.79 -1.41
C TYR A 207 4.98 -14.87 -0.69
N THR A 208 5.67 -16.00 -0.82
CA THR A 208 7.02 -16.22 -0.29
C THR A 208 8.08 -15.27 -0.85
N LEU A 209 7.83 -14.64 -2.01
CA LEU A 209 8.72 -13.63 -2.57
C LEU A 209 8.50 -12.23 -2.00
N LEU A 210 7.44 -12.03 -1.22
CA LEU A 210 7.19 -10.76 -0.53
C LEU A 210 8.04 -10.68 0.73
N ILE A 211 9.13 -9.96 0.65
CA ILE A 211 10.09 -9.81 1.75
C ILE A 211 9.46 -9.31 3.07
N ASN A 212 8.38 -8.54 2.98
CA ASN A 212 7.69 -8.00 4.16
C ASN A 212 6.89 -9.06 4.95
N THR A 213 6.71 -10.27 4.38
CA THR A 213 5.98 -11.37 5.01
C THR A 213 6.89 -12.36 5.71
N VAL A 214 8.20 -12.18 5.55
CA VAL A 214 9.21 -13.06 6.15
C VAL A 214 9.26 -12.83 7.67
N PRO A 215 9.21 -13.89 8.49
CA PRO A 215 9.31 -13.76 9.94
C PRO A 215 10.67 -13.20 10.38
N ILE A 216 10.65 -12.07 11.05
CA ILE A 216 11.81 -11.36 11.57
C ILE A 216 11.82 -11.51 13.09
N THR A 217 12.98 -11.76 13.71
CA THR A 217 13.12 -11.80 15.17
C THR A 217 13.00 -10.40 15.77
N SER A 218 12.74 -10.31 17.07
CA SER A 218 12.63 -9.02 17.75
C SER A 218 13.93 -8.20 17.69
N GLU A 219 15.09 -8.88 17.74
CA GLU A 219 16.40 -8.23 17.64
C GLU A 219 16.65 -7.67 16.23
N GLU A 220 16.39 -8.49 15.20
CA GLU A 220 16.46 -8.07 13.80
C GLU A 220 15.52 -6.89 13.53
N SER A 221 14.28 -6.96 14.04
CA SER A 221 13.27 -5.91 13.86
C SER A 221 13.73 -4.57 14.43
N ALA A 222 14.28 -4.56 15.64
CA ALA A 222 14.78 -3.35 16.27
C ALA A 222 15.91 -2.70 15.43
N ARG A 223 16.86 -3.52 14.94
CA ARG A 223 17.95 -3.05 14.12
C ARG A 223 17.51 -2.58 12.74
N ILE A 224 16.60 -3.33 12.10
CA ILE A 224 15.97 -2.96 10.83
C ILE A 224 15.28 -1.60 10.94
N GLN A 225 14.50 -1.36 11.99
CA GLN A 225 13.80 -0.08 12.18
C GLN A 225 14.76 1.10 12.35
N GLN A 226 15.87 0.90 13.06
CA GLN A 226 16.89 1.93 13.21
C GLN A 226 17.52 2.30 11.85
N LEU A 227 17.96 1.28 11.09
CA LEU A 227 18.55 1.47 9.76
C LEU A 227 17.54 2.07 8.79
N TYR A 228 16.31 1.54 8.76
CA TYR A 228 15.23 2.02 7.90
C TYR A 228 14.97 3.51 8.07
N THR A 229 14.90 3.98 9.32
CA THR A 229 14.63 5.40 9.60
C THR A 229 15.70 6.30 8.99
N SER A 230 16.96 5.94 9.16
CA SER A 230 18.10 6.71 8.63
C SER A 230 18.20 6.62 7.11
N LEU A 231 18.07 5.41 6.54
CA LEU A 231 18.10 5.19 5.09
C LEU A 231 16.94 5.91 4.39
N LYS A 232 15.73 5.81 4.93
CA LYS A 232 14.55 6.51 4.40
C LYS A 232 14.74 8.02 4.39
N SER A 233 15.32 8.58 5.46
CA SER A 233 15.60 10.01 5.54
C SER A 233 16.59 10.46 4.46
N ALA A 234 17.69 9.72 4.28
CA ALA A 234 18.67 10.00 3.25
C ALA A 234 18.06 9.86 1.85
N VAL A 235 17.38 8.74 1.54
CA VAL A 235 16.74 8.53 0.25
C VAL A 235 15.76 9.65 -0.08
N ASN A 236 14.91 10.06 0.86
CA ASN A 236 13.95 11.15 0.63
C ASN A 236 14.64 12.49 0.37
N ALA A 237 15.73 12.80 1.06
CA ALA A 237 16.46 14.04 0.85
C ALA A 237 17.08 14.09 -0.55
N TYR A 238 17.73 13.01 -0.98
CA TYR A 238 18.30 12.92 -2.32
C TYR A 238 17.25 12.83 -3.41
N LEU A 239 16.12 12.16 -3.17
CA LEU A 239 15.01 12.12 -4.12
C LEU A 239 14.51 13.53 -4.44
N VAL A 240 14.27 14.36 -3.42
CA VAL A 240 13.88 15.75 -3.62
C VAL A 240 14.96 16.53 -4.39
N GLU A 241 16.23 16.36 -4.04
CA GLU A 241 17.34 17.01 -4.73
C GLU A 241 17.42 16.57 -6.20
N PHE A 242 17.42 15.26 -6.46
CA PHE A 242 17.55 14.71 -7.81
C PHE A 242 16.38 15.13 -8.71
N VAL A 243 15.17 15.08 -8.20
CA VAL A 243 13.98 15.49 -8.98
C VAL A 243 13.99 16.98 -9.26
N THR A 244 14.40 17.82 -8.32
CA THR A 244 14.35 19.29 -8.50
C THR A 244 15.57 19.86 -9.21
N ARG A 245 16.76 19.28 -9.03
CA ARG A 245 18.04 19.82 -9.50
C ARG A 245 18.73 18.98 -10.57
N GLY A 246 18.26 17.74 -10.77
CA GLY A 246 18.87 16.76 -11.66
C GLY A 246 19.94 15.90 -10.97
N VAL A 247 20.34 14.86 -11.68
CA VAL A 247 21.34 13.87 -11.22
C VAL A 247 22.64 14.08 -11.97
N THR A 248 23.77 14.16 -11.25
CA THR A 248 25.10 14.05 -11.82
C THR A 248 25.76 12.75 -11.33
N ASP A 249 26.73 12.24 -12.08
CA ASP A 249 27.45 11.02 -11.69
C ASP A 249 28.13 11.17 -10.31
N GLU A 250 28.74 12.32 -10.07
CA GLU A 250 29.35 12.64 -8.78
C GLU A 250 28.34 12.63 -7.64
N ARG A 251 27.20 13.28 -7.85
CA ARG A 251 26.16 13.39 -6.81
C ARG A 251 25.46 12.05 -6.55
N PHE A 252 25.31 11.23 -7.59
CA PHE A 252 24.79 9.88 -7.44
C PHE A 252 25.78 8.97 -6.70
N ALA A 253 27.08 9.12 -6.96
CA ALA A 253 28.11 8.40 -6.20
C ALA A 253 28.12 8.81 -4.72
N ASP A 254 27.97 10.10 -4.39
CA ASP A 254 27.83 10.59 -3.02
C ASP A 254 26.62 9.94 -2.33
N PHE A 255 25.47 9.88 -3.02
CA PHE A 255 24.26 9.22 -2.52
C PHE A 255 24.51 7.76 -2.14
N LEU A 256 25.10 6.98 -3.05
CA LEU A 256 25.40 5.58 -2.79
C LEU A 256 26.42 5.42 -1.63
N ALA A 257 27.42 6.31 -1.56
CA ALA A 257 28.41 6.30 -0.46
C ALA A 257 27.74 6.62 0.89
N GLU A 258 26.81 7.56 0.93
CA GLU A 258 26.05 7.89 2.14
C GLU A 258 25.17 6.73 2.59
N LEU A 259 24.41 6.11 1.68
CA LEU A 259 23.60 4.94 1.99
C LEU A 259 24.43 3.81 2.57
N ASN A 260 25.59 3.52 1.95
CA ASN A 260 26.52 2.51 2.43
C ASN A 260 27.07 2.87 3.83
N SER A 261 27.38 4.13 4.10
CA SER A 261 27.84 4.60 5.41
C SER A 261 26.80 4.47 6.52
N ILE A 262 25.51 4.62 6.18
CA ILE A 262 24.39 4.39 7.09
C ILE A 262 24.24 2.91 7.41
N GLY A 263 24.54 2.01 6.46
CA GLY A 263 24.54 0.58 6.67
C GLY A 263 23.59 -0.19 5.76
N THR A 264 23.46 0.17 4.48
CA THR A 264 22.63 -0.57 3.51
C THR A 264 22.99 -2.04 3.46
N GLN A 265 24.28 -2.37 3.48
CA GLN A 265 24.71 -3.77 3.44
C GLN A 265 24.21 -4.57 4.63
N GLU A 266 24.26 -4.00 5.84
CA GLU A 266 23.69 -4.62 7.04
C GLU A 266 22.17 -4.77 6.93
N TYR A 267 21.50 -3.72 6.42
CA TYR A 267 20.06 -3.71 6.22
C TYR A 267 19.58 -4.83 5.28
N VAL A 268 20.25 -4.97 4.13
CA VAL A 268 19.99 -6.04 3.15
C VAL A 268 20.29 -7.42 3.75
N LEU A 269 21.44 -7.56 4.45
CA LEU A 269 21.85 -8.83 5.06
C LEU A 269 20.86 -9.33 6.13
N LEU A 270 20.27 -8.43 6.92
CA LEU A 270 19.27 -8.78 7.92
C LEU A 270 18.03 -9.40 7.25
N TYR A 271 17.53 -8.78 6.18
CA TYR A 271 16.41 -9.34 5.43
C TYR A 271 16.77 -10.63 4.69
N GLN A 272 17.96 -10.73 4.10
CA GLN A 272 18.42 -11.96 3.44
C GLN A 272 18.51 -13.12 4.45
N THR A 273 19.07 -12.86 5.63
CA THR A 273 19.18 -13.87 6.69
C THR A 273 17.79 -14.38 7.12
N ALA A 274 16.83 -13.45 7.29
CA ALA A 274 15.47 -13.81 7.64
C ALA A 274 14.78 -14.62 6.52
N TYR A 275 14.98 -14.23 5.27
CA TYR A 275 14.44 -14.93 4.10
C TYR A 275 15.03 -16.35 3.98
N ASP A 276 16.35 -16.50 4.07
CA ASP A 276 17.01 -17.80 3.97
C ASP A 276 16.55 -18.75 5.08
N ARG A 277 16.38 -18.22 6.29
CA ARG A 277 15.82 -18.98 7.43
C ARG A 277 14.39 -19.45 7.16
N TYR A 278 13.56 -18.59 6.60
CA TYR A 278 12.18 -18.91 6.24
C TYR A 278 12.12 -19.99 5.16
N MET A 279 12.89 -19.84 4.08
CA MET A 279 12.93 -20.79 2.97
C MET A 279 13.45 -22.16 3.42
N LYS A 280 14.44 -22.18 4.32
CA LYS A 280 14.90 -23.43 4.93
C LYS A 280 13.81 -24.12 5.72
N GLY A 281 13.05 -23.39 6.55
CA GLY A 281 11.93 -23.94 7.30
C GLY A 281 10.81 -24.52 6.42
N LEU A 282 10.59 -23.95 5.22
CA LEU A 282 9.63 -24.49 4.25
C LEU A 282 10.13 -25.79 3.59
N SER A 283 11.43 -25.93 3.36
CA SER A 283 12.02 -27.10 2.71
C SER A 283 12.11 -28.34 3.66
N GLU A 284 11.96 -28.14 4.97
CA GLU A 284 12.00 -29.17 5.99
C GLU A 284 10.60 -29.68 6.38
N GLN A 285 9.53 -29.13 5.82
CA GLN A 285 8.13 -29.57 5.98
C GLN A 285 7.70 -30.51 4.85
#